data_48cd3b461515d6c0778fb429e11916e4
#
_entry.id   48cd3b461515d6c0778fb429e11916e4
#
_cell.length_a   1.000
_cell.length_b   1.000
_cell.length_c   1.000
_cell.angle_alpha   90.00
_cell.angle_beta   90.00
_cell.angle_gamma   90.00
#
_symmetry.space_group_name_H-M   'P 1'
#
loop_
_entity.id
_entity.type
_entity.pdbx_description
1 polymer ?
#
loop_
_entity_poly.entity_id
_entity_poly.type
_entity_poly.pdbx_seq_one_letter_code
_entity_poly.pdbx_strand_id
1 'polypeptide(L)'
;LFQNYGCNLEFGGDDQWSNMLGGTELIRRKLGKDASAMTITLLLNSEGKKMGKTQSGAVWLDPNKTSPFEFYQYWRNVGDADVLKCIRMLTFLPLEEIDAMDKWEGAELNKAKEILAFELTSLVHGEEEAKKAQEAAKALFSTGAAADMPKTELTEADLTDGNIDIMTLLVKCGLTASKSEARRAVQ
;
A
#
# COMPACT_ATOMS: atom_id res chain seq x y z
N LEU A 1 28.03 1.37 -15.91
CA LEU A 1 27.78 0.21 -15.04
C LEU A 1 28.50 -1.02 -15.56
N PHE A 2 28.24 -1.46 -16.80
CA PHE A 2 28.84 -2.67 -17.37
C PHE A 2 30.39 -2.64 -17.30
N GLN A 3 31.01 -1.55 -17.76
CA GLN A 3 32.46 -1.42 -17.89
C GLN A 3 33.15 -1.30 -16.52
N ASN A 4 32.55 -0.57 -15.58
CA ASN A 4 33.15 -0.28 -14.28
C ASN A 4 32.84 -1.31 -13.19
N TYR A 5 31.68 -1.98 -13.29
CA TYR A 5 31.18 -2.86 -12.24
C TYR A 5 30.83 -4.27 -12.72
N GLY A 6 31.00 -4.55 -14.03
CA GLY A 6 30.63 -5.85 -14.58
C GLY A 6 29.13 -6.15 -14.59
N CYS A 7 28.29 -5.09 -14.46
CA CYS A 7 26.83 -5.24 -14.45
C CYS A 7 26.34 -5.60 -15.85
N ASN A 8 25.88 -6.83 -16.02
CA ASN A 8 25.50 -7.41 -17.32
C ASN A 8 24.01 -7.71 -17.46
N LEU A 9 23.19 -7.39 -16.46
CA LEU A 9 21.73 -7.50 -16.47
C LEU A 9 21.13 -6.22 -15.92
N GLU A 10 20.15 -5.68 -16.65
CA GLU A 10 19.28 -4.60 -16.18
C GLU A 10 17.83 -5.06 -16.26
N PHE A 11 17.03 -4.73 -15.24
CA PHE A 11 15.61 -4.99 -15.29
C PHE A 11 14.81 -3.78 -14.78
N GLY A 12 13.58 -3.65 -15.27
CA GLY A 12 12.69 -2.55 -14.89
C GLY A 12 11.27 -2.77 -15.39
N GLY A 13 10.44 -1.73 -15.31
CA GLY A 13 9.09 -1.77 -15.87
C GLY A 13 9.09 -1.77 -17.40
N ASP A 14 7.99 -2.21 -18.00
CA ASP A 14 7.82 -2.28 -19.46
C ASP A 14 8.07 -0.94 -20.15
N ASP A 15 7.77 0.16 -19.48
CA ASP A 15 8.01 1.52 -19.98
C ASP A 15 9.50 1.87 -20.15
N GLN A 16 10.42 1.05 -19.59
CA GLN A 16 11.88 1.24 -19.69
C GLN A 16 12.55 0.38 -20.76
N TRP A 17 11.80 -0.46 -21.47
CA TRP A 17 12.34 -1.41 -22.45
C TRP A 17 13.29 -0.74 -23.47
N SER A 18 12.84 0.32 -24.13
CA SER A 18 13.65 1.02 -25.14
C SER A 18 14.93 1.64 -24.58
N ASN A 19 14.90 2.11 -23.33
CA ASN A 19 16.07 2.67 -22.65
C ASN A 19 17.11 1.57 -22.37
N MET A 20 16.67 0.41 -21.91
CA MET A 20 17.54 -0.74 -21.62
C MET A 20 18.15 -1.32 -22.91
N LEU A 21 17.37 -1.42 -24.01
CA LEU A 21 17.87 -1.86 -25.30
C LEU A 21 18.98 -0.93 -25.83
N GLY A 22 18.87 0.38 -25.62
CA GLY A 22 19.94 1.34 -25.96
C GLY A 22 21.24 0.99 -25.24
N GLY A 23 21.18 0.56 -23.98
CA GLY A 23 22.33 0.12 -23.20
C GLY A 23 22.95 -1.18 -23.72
N THR A 24 22.15 -2.21 -23.96
CA THR A 24 22.62 -3.51 -24.45
C THR A 24 23.26 -3.36 -25.83
N GLU A 25 22.66 -2.57 -26.74
CA GLU A 25 23.18 -2.32 -28.06
C GLU A 25 24.49 -1.51 -28.04
N LEU A 26 24.60 -0.52 -27.15
CA LEU A 26 25.84 0.23 -26.96
C LEU A 26 27.00 -0.66 -26.51
N ILE A 27 26.73 -1.58 -25.54
CA ILE A 27 27.72 -2.55 -25.06
C ILE A 27 28.17 -3.45 -26.20
N ARG A 28 27.23 -3.99 -26.98
CA ARG A 28 27.53 -4.84 -28.14
C ARG A 28 28.39 -4.12 -29.15
N ARG A 29 28.03 -2.90 -29.55
CA ARG A 29 28.77 -2.13 -30.60
C ARG A 29 30.12 -1.63 -30.15
N LYS A 30 30.23 -1.16 -28.90
CA LYS A 30 31.46 -0.50 -28.43
C LYS A 30 32.46 -1.49 -27.81
N LEU A 31 31.97 -2.55 -27.18
CA LEU A 31 32.79 -3.49 -26.42
C LEU A 31 32.83 -4.89 -27.02
N GLY A 32 31.98 -5.20 -28.02
CA GLY A 32 31.87 -6.55 -28.58
C GLY A 32 31.42 -7.59 -27.57
N LYS A 33 30.67 -7.17 -26.53
CA LYS A 33 30.21 -8.02 -25.44
C LYS A 33 28.69 -8.02 -25.38
N ASP A 34 28.12 -9.01 -24.66
CA ASP A 34 26.70 -9.16 -24.47
C ASP A 34 26.26 -8.66 -23.09
N ALA A 35 25.10 -8.05 -23.04
CA ALA A 35 24.38 -7.71 -21.83
C ALA A 35 22.89 -8.00 -22.05
N SER A 36 22.18 -8.30 -20.97
CA SER A 36 20.77 -8.69 -20.98
C SER A 36 19.88 -7.60 -20.41
N ALA A 37 18.66 -7.51 -20.93
CA ALA A 37 17.60 -6.66 -20.39
C ALA A 37 16.35 -7.51 -20.15
N MET A 38 15.64 -7.23 -19.05
CA MET A 38 14.39 -7.89 -18.69
C MET A 38 13.38 -6.83 -18.19
N THR A 39 12.14 -6.94 -18.64
CA THR A 39 11.06 -6.11 -18.12
C THR A 39 10.02 -6.94 -17.37
N ILE A 40 9.35 -6.29 -16.43
CA ILE A 40 8.18 -6.78 -15.73
C ILE A 40 7.03 -5.82 -15.95
N THR A 41 5.81 -6.35 -16.00
CA THR A 41 4.59 -5.56 -16.16
C THR A 41 4.46 -4.54 -15.04
N LEU A 42 4.10 -3.31 -15.38
CA LEU A 42 3.84 -2.27 -14.39
C LEU A 42 2.72 -2.67 -13.44
N LEU A 43 2.91 -2.39 -12.15
CA LEU A 43 1.88 -2.57 -11.15
C LEU A 43 0.86 -1.43 -11.26
N LEU A 44 -0.22 -1.70 -11.97
CA LEU A 44 -1.36 -0.79 -12.15
C LEU A 44 -2.55 -1.32 -11.36
N ASN A 45 -3.39 -0.41 -10.83
CA ASN A 45 -4.69 -0.79 -10.31
C ASN A 45 -5.68 -1.07 -11.47
N SER A 46 -6.89 -1.54 -11.14
CA SER A 46 -7.97 -1.83 -12.10
C SER A 46 -8.41 -0.62 -12.95
N GLU A 47 -8.11 0.60 -12.50
CA GLU A 47 -8.36 1.84 -13.25
C GLU A 47 -7.18 2.22 -14.19
N GLY A 48 -6.12 1.42 -14.26
CA GLY A 48 -4.93 1.71 -15.06
C GLY A 48 -3.97 2.72 -14.45
N LYS A 49 -4.13 3.08 -13.18
CA LYS A 49 -3.23 4.01 -12.46
C LYS A 49 -2.10 3.25 -11.78
N LYS A 50 -0.89 3.82 -11.78
CA LYS A 50 0.26 3.25 -11.05
C LYS A 50 -0.05 3.17 -9.56
N MET A 51 0.14 2.00 -8.96
CA MET A 51 -0.01 1.78 -7.52
C MET A 51 1.14 2.42 -6.72
N GLY A 52 0.93 2.60 -5.42
CA GLY A 52 1.89 3.25 -4.52
C GLY A 52 1.83 4.78 -4.51
N LYS A 53 0.98 5.40 -5.35
CA LYS A 53 0.67 6.83 -5.29
C LYS A 53 -0.78 7.03 -4.87
N THR A 54 -0.99 7.72 -3.75
CA THR A 54 -2.31 8.11 -3.26
C THR A 54 -2.57 9.59 -3.52
N GLN A 55 -3.80 10.07 -3.30
CA GLN A 55 -4.11 11.51 -3.36
C GLN A 55 -3.35 12.32 -2.29
N SER A 56 -3.00 11.66 -1.18
CA SER A 56 -2.22 12.24 -0.07
C SER A 56 -0.70 12.07 -0.22
N GLY A 57 -0.21 11.44 -1.29
CA GLY A 57 1.23 11.24 -1.54
C GLY A 57 1.60 9.81 -1.90
N ALA A 58 2.88 9.46 -1.71
CA ALA A 58 3.38 8.11 -1.94
C ALA A 58 3.31 7.28 -0.66
N VAL A 59 3.09 5.96 -0.82
CA VAL A 59 3.29 4.99 0.25
C VAL A 59 4.77 4.62 0.29
N TRP A 60 5.43 4.96 1.38
CA TRP A 60 6.87 4.80 1.54
C TRP A 60 7.22 3.49 2.25
N LEU A 61 8.37 2.91 1.91
CA LEU A 61 8.94 1.78 2.65
C LEU A 61 9.64 2.23 3.94
N ASP A 62 10.01 3.51 4.03
CA ASP A 62 10.61 4.13 5.22
C ASP A 62 9.55 4.28 6.32
N PRO A 63 9.70 3.62 7.49
CA PRO A 63 8.72 3.67 8.57
C PRO A 63 8.54 5.06 9.20
N ASN A 64 9.50 5.98 8.98
CA ASN A 64 9.38 7.37 9.43
C ASN A 64 8.50 8.23 8.51
N LYS A 65 8.19 7.76 7.30
CA LYS A 65 7.35 8.46 6.32
C LYS A 65 5.97 7.82 6.15
N THR A 66 5.89 6.50 6.23
CA THR A 66 4.66 5.72 6.27
C THR A 66 4.85 4.67 7.35
N SER A 67 4.12 4.79 8.44
CA SER A 67 4.23 3.84 9.56
C SER A 67 3.86 2.42 9.11
N PRO A 68 4.36 1.37 9.80
CA PRO A 68 3.98 -0.02 9.49
C PRO A 68 2.47 -0.24 9.50
N PHE A 69 1.74 0.45 10.37
CA PHE A 69 0.28 0.39 10.44
C PHE A 69 -0.38 1.02 9.20
N GLU A 70 0.05 2.22 8.79
CA GLU A 70 -0.46 2.87 7.58
C GLU A 70 -0.11 2.07 6.32
N PHE A 71 1.08 1.48 6.27
CA PHE A 71 1.51 0.58 5.20
C PHE A 71 0.62 -0.66 5.13
N TYR A 72 0.34 -1.29 6.27
CA TYR A 72 -0.60 -2.41 6.38
C TYR A 72 -2.00 -2.01 5.91
N GLN A 73 -2.53 -0.88 6.36
CA GLN A 73 -3.85 -0.40 5.99
C GLN A 73 -3.96 -0.09 4.50
N TYR A 74 -2.92 0.45 3.89
CA TYR A 74 -2.90 0.68 2.45
C TYR A 74 -3.16 -0.62 1.67
N TRP A 75 -2.43 -1.68 1.99
CA TRP A 75 -2.58 -2.97 1.32
C TRP A 75 -3.88 -3.70 1.72
N ARG A 76 -4.34 -3.49 2.93
CA ARG A 76 -5.63 -4.02 3.42
C ARG A 76 -6.83 -3.40 2.70
N ASN A 77 -6.69 -2.17 2.19
CA ASN A 77 -7.73 -1.42 1.48
C ASN A 77 -7.60 -1.46 -0.04
N VAL A 78 -6.76 -2.33 -0.58
CA VAL A 78 -6.66 -2.53 -2.03
C VAL A 78 -7.99 -3.02 -2.61
N GLY A 79 -8.30 -2.66 -3.86
CA GLY A 79 -9.53 -3.06 -4.53
C GLY A 79 -9.65 -4.58 -4.70
N ASP A 80 -10.87 -5.12 -4.66
CA ASP A 80 -11.14 -6.56 -4.83
C ASP A 80 -10.58 -7.09 -6.16
N ALA A 81 -10.70 -6.30 -7.22
CA ALA A 81 -10.18 -6.64 -8.55
C ALA A 81 -8.65 -6.68 -8.63
N ASP A 82 -7.94 -6.09 -7.66
CA ASP A 82 -6.49 -5.93 -7.69
C ASP A 82 -5.75 -6.86 -6.72
N VAL A 83 -6.43 -7.37 -5.69
CA VAL A 83 -5.79 -8.07 -4.56
C VAL A 83 -5.00 -9.30 -4.99
N LEU A 84 -5.57 -10.18 -5.81
CA LEU A 84 -4.90 -11.41 -6.25
C LEU A 84 -3.72 -11.13 -7.19
N LYS A 85 -3.86 -10.12 -8.04
CA LYS A 85 -2.76 -9.62 -8.87
C LYS A 85 -1.61 -9.11 -8.00
N CYS A 86 -1.91 -8.34 -6.95
CA CYS A 86 -0.90 -7.85 -6.03
C CYS A 86 -0.22 -8.99 -5.27
N ILE A 87 -0.97 -10.00 -4.81
CA ILE A 87 -0.40 -11.18 -4.15
C ILE A 87 0.58 -11.89 -5.10
N ARG A 88 0.20 -12.15 -6.35
CA ARG A 88 1.07 -12.82 -7.34
C ARG A 88 2.35 -12.04 -7.65
N MET A 89 2.26 -10.72 -7.71
CA MET A 89 3.38 -9.88 -8.14
C MET A 89 4.32 -9.50 -6.99
N LEU A 90 3.84 -9.44 -5.76
CA LEU A 90 4.55 -8.78 -4.66
C LEU A 90 4.86 -9.70 -3.48
N THR A 91 4.29 -10.91 -3.42
CA THR A 91 4.56 -11.85 -2.32
C THR A 91 5.40 -13.03 -2.80
N PHE A 92 5.93 -13.78 -1.86
CA PHE A 92 6.65 -15.03 -2.11
C PHE A 92 5.83 -16.27 -1.72
N LEU A 93 4.50 -16.12 -1.64
CA LEU A 93 3.60 -17.25 -1.37
C LEU A 93 3.70 -18.28 -2.51
N PRO A 94 3.58 -19.59 -2.21
CA PRO A 94 3.51 -20.63 -3.21
C PRO A 94 2.38 -20.38 -4.21
N LEU A 95 2.63 -20.63 -5.50
CA LEU A 95 1.63 -20.38 -6.54
C LEU A 95 0.37 -21.23 -6.35
N GLU A 96 0.51 -22.44 -5.83
CA GLU A 96 -0.63 -23.34 -5.53
C GLU A 96 -1.59 -22.72 -4.50
N GLU A 97 -1.05 -22.00 -3.51
CA GLU A 97 -1.85 -21.29 -2.50
C GLU A 97 -2.58 -20.10 -3.13
N ILE A 98 -1.88 -19.36 -4.00
CA ILE A 98 -2.47 -18.20 -4.70
C ILE A 98 -3.54 -18.68 -5.69
N ASP A 99 -3.30 -19.76 -6.43
CA ASP A 99 -4.25 -20.34 -7.38
C ASP A 99 -5.52 -20.83 -6.68
N ALA A 100 -5.40 -21.32 -5.43
CA ALA A 100 -6.57 -21.66 -4.63
C ALA A 100 -7.45 -20.45 -4.30
N MET A 101 -6.84 -19.26 -4.19
CA MET A 101 -7.55 -18.01 -3.92
C MET A 101 -8.28 -17.44 -5.15
N ASP A 102 -8.00 -17.91 -6.37
CA ASP A 102 -8.65 -17.43 -7.60
C ASP A 102 -10.18 -17.66 -7.62
N LYS A 103 -10.65 -18.58 -6.77
CA LYS A 103 -12.08 -18.88 -6.61
C LYS A 103 -12.77 -18.06 -5.52
N TRP A 104 -12.01 -17.23 -4.80
CA TRP A 104 -12.52 -16.44 -3.69
C TRP A 104 -13.32 -15.25 -4.19
N GLU A 105 -14.49 -15.03 -3.59
CA GLU A 105 -15.39 -13.94 -3.91
C GLU A 105 -15.93 -13.29 -2.64
N GLY A 106 -16.41 -12.07 -2.76
CA GLY A 106 -17.08 -11.35 -1.69
C GLY A 106 -16.26 -11.27 -0.39
N ALA A 107 -16.77 -11.85 0.68
CA ALA A 107 -16.13 -11.81 2.00
C ALA A 107 -14.76 -12.54 2.05
N GLU A 108 -14.51 -13.51 1.17
CA GLU A 108 -13.23 -14.22 1.13
C GLU A 108 -12.10 -13.36 0.60
N LEU A 109 -12.38 -12.41 -0.30
CA LEU A 109 -11.40 -11.43 -0.76
C LEU A 109 -10.87 -10.55 0.38
N ASN A 110 -11.65 -10.36 1.45
CA ASN A 110 -11.14 -9.69 2.64
C ASN A 110 -10.02 -10.47 3.33
N LYS A 111 -10.07 -11.81 3.30
CA LYS A 111 -8.97 -12.65 3.79
C LYS A 111 -7.74 -12.50 2.89
N ALA A 112 -7.93 -12.49 1.56
CA ALA A 112 -6.83 -12.25 0.63
C ALA A 112 -6.15 -10.89 0.88
N LYS A 113 -6.93 -9.85 1.15
CA LYS A 113 -6.38 -8.52 1.53
C LYS A 113 -5.62 -8.55 2.85
N GLU A 114 -6.08 -9.33 3.83
CA GLU A 114 -5.35 -9.52 5.10
C GLU A 114 -4.02 -10.23 4.87
N ILE A 115 -4.01 -11.29 4.07
CA ILE A 115 -2.80 -12.01 3.68
C ILE A 115 -1.83 -11.07 2.96
N LEU A 116 -2.29 -10.35 1.93
CA LEU A 116 -1.47 -9.39 1.20
C LEU A 116 -0.84 -8.35 2.13
N ALA A 117 -1.65 -7.72 2.99
CA ALA A 117 -1.18 -6.70 3.91
C ALA A 117 -0.17 -7.25 4.91
N PHE A 118 -0.41 -8.44 5.45
CA PHE A 118 0.49 -9.09 6.39
C PHE A 118 1.82 -9.46 5.72
N GLU A 119 1.79 -10.14 4.57
CA GLU A 119 2.99 -10.56 3.83
C GLU A 119 3.87 -9.37 3.45
N LEU A 120 3.29 -8.31 2.89
CA LEU A 120 4.06 -7.14 2.48
C LEU A 120 4.59 -6.34 3.68
N THR A 121 3.81 -6.22 4.77
CA THR A 121 4.29 -5.54 5.98
C THR A 121 5.40 -6.36 6.65
N SER A 122 5.27 -7.69 6.68
CA SER A 122 6.33 -8.58 7.17
C SER A 122 7.61 -8.47 6.36
N LEU A 123 7.48 -8.42 5.04
CA LEU A 123 8.63 -8.31 4.13
C LEU A 123 9.40 -6.99 4.33
N VAL A 124 8.69 -5.88 4.54
CA VAL A 124 9.28 -4.54 4.59
C VAL A 124 9.68 -4.12 6.00
N HIS A 125 8.85 -4.41 7.00
CA HIS A 125 8.99 -3.92 8.37
C HIS A 125 9.27 -5.01 9.40
N GLY A 126 9.22 -6.28 8.99
CA GLY A 126 9.39 -7.43 9.86
C GLY A 126 8.07 -7.97 10.42
N GLU A 127 8.09 -9.24 10.79
CA GLU A 127 6.90 -10.00 11.20
C GLU A 127 6.25 -9.45 12.48
N GLU A 128 7.06 -8.94 13.42
CA GLU A 128 6.54 -8.36 14.66
C GLU A 128 5.70 -7.12 14.41
N GLU A 129 6.17 -6.23 13.56
CA GLU A 129 5.43 -5.02 13.18
C GLU A 129 4.17 -5.34 12.35
N ALA A 130 4.24 -6.38 11.50
CA ALA A 130 3.06 -6.87 10.77
C ALA A 130 1.98 -7.41 11.72
N LYS A 131 2.37 -8.18 12.74
CA LYS A 131 1.44 -8.70 13.78
C LYS A 131 0.78 -7.55 14.55
N LYS A 132 1.57 -6.58 15.02
CA LYS A 132 1.05 -5.38 15.70
C LYS A 132 0.06 -4.61 14.83
N ALA A 133 0.42 -4.39 13.56
CA ALA A 133 -0.45 -3.69 12.62
C ALA A 133 -1.76 -4.45 12.36
N GLN A 134 -1.68 -5.78 12.21
CA GLN A 134 -2.85 -6.63 12.04
C GLN A 134 -3.77 -6.62 13.26
N GLU A 135 -3.22 -6.73 14.46
CA GLU A 135 -3.97 -6.69 15.72
C GLU A 135 -4.65 -5.32 15.92
N ALA A 136 -3.91 -4.23 15.66
CA ALA A 136 -4.46 -2.89 15.70
C ALA A 136 -5.61 -2.70 14.68
N ALA A 137 -5.44 -3.21 13.46
CA ALA A 137 -6.48 -3.16 12.44
C ALA A 137 -7.73 -3.95 12.87
N LYS A 138 -7.57 -5.14 13.43
CA LYS A 138 -8.69 -5.93 13.95
C LYS A 138 -9.38 -5.25 15.12
N ALA A 139 -8.62 -4.61 16.03
CA ALA A 139 -9.18 -3.88 17.17
C ALA A 139 -10.03 -2.68 16.75
N LEU A 140 -9.70 -1.99 15.67
CA LEU A 140 -10.51 -0.89 15.14
C LEU A 140 -11.91 -1.32 14.67
N PHE A 141 -12.07 -2.57 14.23
CA PHE A 141 -13.34 -3.10 13.73
C PHE A 141 -14.06 -3.99 14.74
N SER A 142 -13.39 -4.35 15.87
CA SER A 142 -14.05 -5.02 16.97
C SER A 142 -14.77 -3.97 17.84
N THR A 143 -15.99 -4.28 18.30
CA THR A 143 -16.82 -3.41 19.12
C THR A 143 -16.28 -3.16 20.54
N GLY A 144 -15.01 -3.48 20.80
CA GLY A 144 -14.31 -3.20 22.06
C GLY A 144 -13.34 -2.03 21.86
N ALA A 145 -13.46 -0.99 22.69
CA ALA A 145 -12.55 0.13 22.69
C ALA A 145 -11.09 -0.37 22.78
N ALA A 146 -10.29 -0.17 21.73
CA ALA A 146 -8.87 -0.43 21.79
C ALA A 146 -8.24 0.53 22.82
N ALA A 147 -7.41 0.00 23.72
CA ALA A 147 -6.79 0.78 24.79
C ALA A 147 -5.96 1.97 24.30
N ASP A 148 -5.43 1.89 23.07
CA ASP A 148 -4.54 2.86 22.44
C ASP A 148 -5.19 3.72 21.33
N MET A 149 -6.53 3.74 21.23
CA MET A 149 -7.17 4.66 20.29
C MET A 149 -6.98 6.11 20.72
N PRO A 150 -6.69 7.04 19.78
CA PRO A 150 -6.72 8.47 20.07
C PRO A 150 -8.08 8.85 20.66
N LYS A 151 -8.06 9.46 21.83
CA LYS A 151 -9.26 9.89 22.53
C LYS A 151 -9.34 11.41 22.51
N THR A 152 -10.51 11.92 22.18
CA THR A 152 -10.81 13.35 22.28
C THR A 152 -11.87 13.53 23.35
N GLU A 153 -11.54 14.26 24.38
CA GLU A 153 -12.52 14.60 25.44
C GLU A 153 -13.40 15.74 24.95
N LEU A 154 -14.71 15.52 25.02
CA LEU A 154 -15.71 16.54 24.79
C LEU A 154 -16.12 17.16 26.14
N THR A 155 -16.21 18.46 26.18
CA THR A 155 -16.70 19.23 27.33
C THR A 155 -18.13 19.72 27.07
N GLU A 156 -18.85 20.12 28.12
CA GLU A 156 -20.18 20.69 27.98
C GLU A 156 -20.21 21.93 27.08
N ALA A 157 -19.09 22.68 27.00
CA ALA A 157 -18.95 23.82 26.10
C ALA A 157 -18.93 23.45 24.61
N ASP A 158 -18.70 22.19 24.28
CA ASP A 158 -18.69 21.65 22.92
C ASP A 158 -20.08 21.22 22.46
N LEU A 159 -21.01 21.15 23.38
CA LEU A 159 -22.38 20.68 23.14
C LEU A 159 -23.32 21.89 23.05
N THR A 160 -24.26 21.82 22.12
CA THR A 160 -25.42 22.70 22.01
C THR A 160 -26.66 21.86 22.19
N ASP A 161 -27.43 22.12 23.23
CA ASP A 161 -28.61 21.32 23.59
C ASP A 161 -28.34 19.79 23.71
N GLY A 162 -27.17 19.43 24.27
CA GLY A 162 -26.74 18.04 24.44
C GLY A 162 -26.21 17.38 23.17
N ASN A 163 -26.10 18.10 22.06
CA ASN A 163 -25.61 17.59 20.77
C ASN A 163 -24.36 18.34 20.32
N ILE A 164 -23.51 17.68 19.54
CA ILE A 164 -22.38 18.29 18.85
C ILE A 164 -22.60 18.21 17.33
N ASP A 165 -22.34 19.32 16.64
CA ASP A 165 -22.34 19.36 15.18
C ASP A 165 -21.18 18.53 14.63
N ILE A 166 -21.47 17.64 13.65
CA ILE A 166 -20.49 16.70 13.08
C ILE A 166 -19.26 17.41 12.53
N MET A 167 -19.38 18.58 11.94
CA MET A 167 -18.23 19.32 11.41
C MET A 167 -17.35 19.85 12.55
N THR A 168 -17.95 20.27 13.65
CA THR A 168 -17.24 20.68 14.86
C THR A 168 -16.53 19.48 15.50
N LEU A 169 -17.18 18.33 15.55
CA LEU A 169 -16.59 17.08 16.06
C LEU A 169 -15.37 16.67 15.23
N LEU A 170 -15.47 16.64 13.90
CA LEU A 170 -14.38 16.27 13.00
C LEU A 170 -13.15 17.17 13.17
N VAL A 171 -13.36 18.48 13.29
CA VAL A 171 -12.25 19.43 13.55
C VAL A 171 -11.65 19.21 14.94
N LYS A 172 -12.46 19.01 15.98
CA LYS A 172 -11.99 18.80 17.32
C LYS A 172 -11.22 17.51 17.49
N CYS A 173 -11.62 16.46 16.81
CA CYS A 173 -10.89 15.18 16.74
C CYS A 173 -9.62 15.24 15.87
N GLY A 174 -9.32 16.37 15.25
CA GLY A 174 -8.16 16.49 14.36
C GLY A 174 -8.29 15.76 13.02
N LEU A 175 -9.48 15.25 12.69
CA LEU A 175 -9.74 14.52 11.44
C LEU A 175 -9.84 15.44 10.22
N THR A 176 -10.08 16.72 10.43
CA THR A 176 -10.06 17.77 9.40
C THR A 176 -9.45 19.05 9.95
N ALA A 177 -8.76 19.80 9.09
CA ALA A 177 -8.11 21.04 9.50
C ALA A 177 -9.09 22.23 9.65
N SER A 178 -10.30 22.13 9.08
CA SER A 178 -11.30 23.21 9.12
C SER A 178 -12.72 22.69 8.94
N LYS A 179 -13.72 23.49 9.40
CA LYS A 179 -15.14 23.19 9.16
C LYS A 179 -15.51 23.13 7.67
N SER A 180 -14.82 23.86 6.81
CA SER A 180 -15.02 23.83 5.35
C SER A 180 -14.56 22.48 4.78
N GLU A 181 -13.48 21.94 5.27
CA GLU A 181 -12.96 20.61 4.91
C GLU A 181 -13.88 19.52 5.47
N ALA A 182 -14.29 19.62 6.73
CA ALA A 182 -15.26 18.73 7.34
C ALA A 182 -16.58 18.64 6.53
N ARG A 183 -17.08 19.79 6.05
CA ARG A 183 -18.29 19.83 5.21
C ARG A 183 -18.11 19.05 3.91
N ARG A 184 -16.94 19.15 3.27
CA ARG A 184 -16.63 18.39 2.03
C ARG A 184 -16.44 16.91 2.27
N ALA A 185 -16.00 16.53 3.47
CA ALA A 185 -15.79 15.13 3.84
C ALA A 185 -17.10 14.40 4.20
N VAL A 186 -18.17 15.13 4.52
CA VAL A 186 -19.48 14.60 4.91
C VAL A 186 -20.48 14.59 3.74
N GLN A 187 -20.20 15.32 2.65
CA GLN A 187 -20.96 15.31 1.40
C GLN A 187 -20.54 14.14 0.49
#